data_22d1e6d5693849b05482ab5d37b65f2d
#
_entry.id   22d1e6d5693849b05482ab5d37b65f2d
#
_cell.length_a   1.000
_cell.length_b   1.000
_cell.length_c   1.000
_cell.angle_alpha   90.00
_cell.angle_beta   90.00
_cell.angle_gamma   90.00
#
_symmetry.space_group_name_H-M   'P 1'
#
loop_
_entity.id
_entity.type
_entity.pdbx_description
1 polymer ?
#
loop_
_entity_poly.entity_id
_entity_poly.type
_entity_poly.pdbx_seq_one_letter_code
_entity_poly.pdbx_strand_id
1 'polypeptide(L)'
;EAMKLKKLLSRIIIATGIMFTGTLTYQTMEQTHVSHAASYNYYNKHQCTWWAYKRRVQLGKPVSNRWGNAKNWYYNARRSGYSTGHKPRKYAVMQSTAGYYGHVAVVERVYKSGSIKISEYNYNVPLGYGTRIISKSSARHYNYIY
;
A
#
# COMPACT_ATOMS: atom_id res chain seq x y z
N GLU A 1 20.29 26.47 53.18
CA GLU A 1 19.62 25.20 53.52
C GLU A 1 18.10 25.34 53.52
N ALA A 2 17.51 26.39 54.11
CA ALA A 2 16.07 26.62 54.16
C ALA A 2 15.41 26.72 52.77
N MET A 3 16.12 27.23 51.76
CA MET A 3 15.60 27.38 50.40
C MET A 3 15.56 26.07 49.64
N LYS A 4 16.47 25.12 49.93
CA LYS A 4 16.42 23.76 49.35
C LYS A 4 15.28 22.94 49.96
N LEU A 5 15.01 23.13 51.26
CA LEU A 5 13.91 22.43 51.94
C LEU A 5 12.53 22.88 51.44
N LYS A 6 12.36 24.19 51.19
CA LYS A 6 11.08 24.71 50.61
C LYS A 6 10.82 24.18 49.21
N LYS A 7 11.85 23.99 48.37
CA LYS A 7 11.69 23.37 47.04
C LYS A 7 11.35 21.90 47.13
N LEU A 8 11.88 21.18 48.13
CA LEU A 8 11.57 19.77 48.34
C LEU A 8 10.14 19.56 48.81
N LEU A 9 9.70 20.38 49.76
CA LEU A 9 8.32 20.35 50.29
C LEU A 9 7.27 20.75 49.22
N SER A 10 7.60 21.74 48.36
CA SER A 10 6.74 22.13 47.25
C SER A 10 6.56 20.98 46.23
N ARG A 11 7.60 20.16 46.03
CA ARG A 11 7.48 18.99 45.12
C ARG A 11 6.71 17.82 45.73
N ILE A 12 6.73 17.67 47.07
CA ILE A 12 5.98 16.61 47.76
C ILE A 12 4.49 16.93 47.81
N ILE A 13 4.11 18.21 47.96
CA ILE A 13 2.68 18.61 48.02
C ILE A 13 2.00 18.48 46.66
N ILE A 14 2.75 18.66 45.53
CA ILE A 14 2.19 18.45 44.17
C ILE A 14 2.04 16.95 43.86
N ALA A 15 2.84 16.08 44.50
CA ALA A 15 2.75 14.62 44.27
C ALA A 15 1.60 13.95 45.05
N THR A 16 1.12 14.54 46.13
CA THR A 16 0.04 13.98 46.98
C THR A 16 -1.34 14.56 46.68
N GLY A 17 -1.45 15.57 45.82
CA GLY A 17 -2.73 16.22 45.46
C GLY A 17 -3.47 15.60 44.31
N ILE A 18 -2.97 14.54 43.66
CA ILE A 18 -3.64 13.87 42.57
C ILE A 18 -3.99 12.42 42.95
N MET A 19 -4.70 12.28 44.08
CA MET A 19 -5.54 11.11 44.29
C MET A 19 -6.94 11.44 43.82
N PHE A 20 -7.04 11.80 42.53
CA PHE A 20 -8.35 11.74 41.86
C PHE A 20 -8.52 10.32 41.39
N THR A 21 -9.50 9.63 41.92
CA THR A 21 -9.96 8.31 41.50
C THR A 21 -10.48 8.37 40.07
N GLY A 22 -9.59 8.67 39.12
CA GLY A 22 -9.79 8.43 37.72
C GLY A 22 -9.26 7.04 37.43
N THR A 23 -10.11 6.05 37.25
CA THR A 23 -9.76 4.82 36.58
C THR A 23 -9.11 5.21 35.27
N LEU A 24 -7.76 5.12 35.18
CA LEU A 24 -7.07 5.12 33.91
C LEU A 24 -7.56 3.87 33.18
N THR A 25 -8.62 4.02 32.42
CA THR A 25 -8.93 3.06 31.39
C THR A 25 -7.80 3.19 30.37
N TYR A 26 -6.81 2.32 30.46
CA TYR A 26 -5.94 2.04 29.36
C TYR A 26 -6.83 1.50 28.25
N GLN A 27 -7.33 2.38 27.39
CA GLN A 27 -7.81 1.95 26.11
C GLN A 27 -6.59 1.42 25.39
N THR A 28 -6.35 0.12 25.54
CA THR A 28 -5.60 -0.59 24.53
C THR A 28 -6.33 -0.31 23.22
N MET A 29 -5.75 0.52 22.36
CA MET A 29 -6.15 0.53 20.97
C MET A 29 -5.86 -0.90 20.49
N GLU A 30 -6.85 -1.76 20.62
CA GLU A 30 -6.90 -2.95 19.79
C GLU A 30 -6.84 -2.43 18.38
N GLN A 31 -5.65 -2.52 17.82
CA GLN A 31 -5.44 -2.38 16.40
C GLN A 31 -6.27 -3.51 15.81
N THR A 32 -7.52 -3.20 15.49
CA THR A 32 -8.36 -4.11 14.74
C THR A 32 -7.61 -4.37 13.45
N HIS A 33 -6.87 -5.47 13.43
CA HIS A 33 -6.45 -6.07 12.18
C HIS A 33 -7.75 -6.41 11.47
N VAL A 34 -8.23 -5.47 10.65
CA VAL A 34 -9.23 -5.79 9.66
C VAL A 34 -8.54 -6.82 8.79
N SER A 35 -8.71 -8.08 9.13
CA SER A 35 -8.39 -9.16 8.22
C SER A 35 -9.33 -8.95 7.05
N HIS A 36 -8.84 -8.28 6.01
CA HIS A 36 -9.49 -8.35 4.73
C HIS A 36 -9.47 -9.83 4.37
N ALA A 37 -10.57 -10.51 4.67
CA ALA A 37 -10.81 -11.85 4.16
C ALA A 37 -10.45 -11.78 2.68
N ALA A 38 -9.44 -12.55 2.27
CA ALA A 38 -8.93 -12.50 0.91
C ALA A 38 -10.11 -12.78 -0.01
N SER A 39 -10.67 -11.73 -0.59
CA SER A 39 -11.80 -11.87 -1.49
C SER A 39 -11.34 -12.74 -2.66
N TYR A 40 -12.20 -13.62 -3.12
CA TYR A 40 -11.87 -14.54 -4.20
C TYR A 40 -11.28 -13.79 -5.40
N ASN A 41 -10.18 -14.29 -5.97
CA ASN A 41 -9.57 -13.69 -7.14
C ASN A 41 -10.27 -14.18 -8.41
N TYR A 42 -11.13 -13.35 -8.98
CA TYR A 42 -11.90 -13.67 -10.20
C TYR A 42 -11.10 -13.58 -11.50
N TYR A 43 -9.85 -13.09 -11.45
CA TYR A 43 -9.01 -13.08 -12.65
C TYR A 43 -8.46 -14.46 -12.97
N ASN A 44 -8.30 -14.73 -14.26
CA ASN A 44 -7.73 -16.00 -14.72
C ASN A 44 -6.32 -16.20 -14.17
N LYS A 45 -6.13 -17.33 -13.50
CA LYS A 45 -4.84 -17.71 -12.90
C LYS A 45 -3.72 -17.62 -13.93
N HIS A 46 -2.52 -17.24 -13.49
CA HIS A 46 -1.32 -17.04 -14.30
C HIS A 46 -1.38 -15.87 -15.30
N GLN A 47 -2.39 -15.02 -15.26
CA GLN A 47 -2.46 -13.78 -16.03
C GLN A 47 -1.90 -12.58 -15.21
N CYS A 48 -1.54 -11.50 -15.91
CA CYS A 48 -1.02 -10.28 -15.29
C CYS A 48 -2.01 -9.67 -14.27
N THR A 49 -3.30 -9.68 -14.59
CA THR A 49 -4.38 -9.20 -13.73
C THR A 49 -4.53 -10.04 -12.46
N TRP A 50 -4.44 -11.36 -12.58
CA TRP A 50 -4.47 -12.27 -11.44
C TRP A 50 -3.32 -12.01 -10.47
N TRP A 51 -2.10 -11.82 -11.00
CA TRP A 51 -0.93 -11.52 -10.18
C TRP A 51 -1.03 -10.17 -9.50
N ALA A 52 -1.36 -9.11 -10.25
CA ALA A 52 -1.46 -7.76 -9.70
C ALA A 52 -2.49 -7.70 -8.56
N TYR A 53 -3.65 -8.33 -8.72
CA TYR A 53 -4.65 -8.46 -7.66
C TYR A 53 -4.08 -9.22 -6.45
N LYS A 54 -3.56 -10.44 -6.66
CA LYS A 54 -2.98 -11.28 -5.59
C LYS A 54 -1.91 -10.52 -4.83
N ARG A 55 -0.98 -9.89 -5.54
CA ARG A 55 0.14 -9.16 -4.92
C ARG A 55 -0.34 -7.96 -4.11
N ARG A 56 -1.31 -7.21 -4.59
CA ARG A 56 -1.90 -6.08 -3.87
C ARG A 56 -2.62 -6.53 -2.59
N VAL A 57 -3.32 -7.66 -2.62
CA VAL A 57 -3.91 -8.26 -1.41
C VAL A 57 -2.83 -8.64 -0.39
N GLN A 58 -1.75 -9.32 -0.83
CA GLN A 58 -0.61 -9.65 0.04
C GLN A 58 0.05 -8.41 0.68
N LEU A 59 0.03 -7.28 0.00
CA LEU A 59 0.59 -6.02 0.48
C LEU A 59 -0.37 -5.22 1.38
N GLY A 60 -1.57 -5.74 1.66
CA GLY A 60 -2.59 -5.02 2.41
C GLY A 60 -3.14 -3.79 1.67
N LYS A 61 -3.01 -3.74 0.35
CA LYS A 61 -3.45 -2.64 -0.54
C LYS A 61 -4.35 -3.18 -1.65
N PRO A 62 -5.49 -3.81 -1.32
CA PRO A 62 -6.31 -4.49 -2.30
C PRO A 62 -6.79 -3.54 -3.41
N VAL A 63 -6.99 -4.10 -4.58
CA VAL A 63 -7.69 -3.47 -5.70
C VAL A 63 -8.95 -4.28 -6.01
N SER A 64 -9.81 -3.80 -6.89
CA SER A 64 -10.98 -4.57 -7.29
C SER A 64 -10.58 -5.83 -8.05
N ASN A 65 -11.32 -6.90 -7.83
CA ASN A 65 -11.21 -8.16 -8.58
C ASN A 65 -12.14 -8.22 -9.80
N ARG A 66 -12.72 -7.07 -10.22
CA ARG A 66 -13.73 -6.99 -11.29
C ARG A 66 -13.48 -5.87 -12.29
N TRP A 67 -12.25 -5.42 -12.47
CA TRP A 67 -11.95 -4.36 -13.44
C TRP A 67 -11.76 -4.87 -14.88
N GLY A 68 -11.91 -6.18 -15.11
CA GLY A 68 -11.79 -6.79 -16.42
C GLY A 68 -10.36 -6.81 -16.95
N ASN A 69 -10.19 -6.62 -18.26
CA ASN A 69 -8.87 -6.61 -18.90
C ASN A 69 -7.97 -5.49 -18.41
N ALA A 70 -6.67 -5.73 -18.39
CA ALA A 70 -5.66 -4.81 -17.88
C ALA A 70 -5.78 -3.38 -18.46
N LYS A 71 -6.12 -3.25 -19.74
CA LYS A 71 -6.29 -1.92 -20.37
C LYS A 71 -7.38 -1.06 -19.74
N ASN A 72 -8.36 -1.67 -19.06
CA ASN A 72 -9.47 -0.96 -18.43
C ASN A 72 -9.19 -0.57 -16.96
N TRP A 73 -8.13 -1.10 -16.36
CA TRP A 73 -7.88 -0.97 -14.92
C TRP A 73 -7.72 0.47 -14.46
N TYR A 74 -6.95 1.27 -15.19
CA TYR A 74 -6.73 2.68 -14.82
C TYR A 74 -8.03 3.49 -14.79
N TYR A 75 -8.84 3.33 -15.84
CA TYR A 75 -10.13 4.00 -15.93
C TYR A 75 -11.11 3.52 -14.84
N ASN A 76 -11.22 2.20 -14.65
CA ASN A 76 -12.10 1.62 -13.65
C ASN A 76 -11.65 1.95 -12.22
N ALA A 77 -10.34 2.03 -11.95
CA ALA A 77 -9.80 2.47 -10.67
C ALA A 77 -10.23 3.90 -10.33
N ARG A 78 -10.11 4.83 -11.28
CA ARG A 78 -10.56 6.21 -11.12
C ARG A 78 -12.05 6.29 -10.82
N ARG A 79 -12.87 5.57 -11.56
CA ARG A 79 -14.33 5.50 -11.31
C ARG A 79 -14.70 4.89 -9.97
N SER A 80 -13.86 4.01 -9.45
CA SER A 80 -14.03 3.37 -8.14
C SER A 80 -13.43 4.19 -6.98
N GLY A 81 -12.96 5.42 -7.24
CA GLY A 81 -12.41 6.30 -6.21
C GLY A 81 -10.97 6.03 -5.80
N TYR A 82 -10.23 5.18 -6.54
CA TYR A 82 -8.81 4.97 -6.27
C TYR A 82 -7.96 6.15 -6.72
N SER A 83 -6.94 6.46 -5.95
CA SER A 83 -5.91 7.42 -6.35
C SER A 83 -5.09 6.86 -7.50
N THR A 84 -4.91 7.67 -8.55
CA THR A 84 -4.20 7.28 -9.77
C THR A 84 -3.28 8.41 -10.24
N GLY A 85 -2.36 8.12 -11.15
CA GLY A 85 -1.45 9.11 -11.72
C GLY A 85 -0.43 8.51 -12.67
N HIS A 86 0.61 9.31 -12.99
CA HIS A 86 1.69 8.92 -13.92
C HIS A 86 3.06 8.85 -13.25
N LYS A 87 3.13 9.04 -11.94
CA LYS A 87 4.38 8.95 -11.18
C LYS A 87 4.45 7.59 -10.49
N PRO A 88 5.53 6.80 -10.70
CA PRO A 88 5.66 5.51 -10.04
C PRO A 88 5.77 5.67 -8.52
N ARG A 89 5.08 4.81 -7.78
CA ARG A 89 5.19 4.66 -6.32
C ARG A 89 5.37 3.20 -5.98
N LYS A 90 6.10 2.93 -4.92
CA LYS A 90 6.24 1.56 -4.40
C LYS A 90 4.85 0.96 -4.13
N TYR A 91 4.66 -0.25 -4.58
CA TYR A 91 3.43 -1.04 -4.46
C TYR A 91 2.23 -0.56 -5.31
N ALA A 92 2.39 0.48 -6.13
CA ALA A 92 1.39 0.83 -7.12
C ALA A 92 1.24 -0.27 -8.18
N VAL A 93 0.05 -0.37 -8.76
CA VAL A 93 -0.12 -1.12 -10.00
C VAL A 93 0.33 -0.24 -11.15
N MET A 94 1.33 -0.68 -11.90
CA MET A 94 1.72 -0.11 -13.19
C MET A 94 0.77 -0.66 -14.27
N GLN A 95 0.24 0.19 -15.13
CA GLN A 95 -0.70 -0.19 -16.17
C GLN A 95 -0.28 0.36 -17.52
N SER A 96 -0.42 -0.47 -18.54
CA SER A 96 -0.24 -0.13 -19.95
C SER A 96 -1.48 -0.55 -20.75
N THR A 97 -1.84 0.27 -21.73
CA THR A 97 -2.91 -0.07 -22.70
C THR A 97 -2.38 -0.76 -23.96
N ALA A 98 -1.06 -0.95 -24.07
CA ALA A 98 -0.42 -1.58 -25.22
C ALA A 98 -0.92 -3.03 -25.41
N GLY A 99 -1.06 -3.43 -26.66
CA GLY A 99 -1.60 -4.73 -27.03
C GLY A 99 -3.12 -4.83 -26.88
N TYR A 100 -3.67 -6.01 -27.22
CA TYR A 100 -5.12 -6.21 -27.25
C TYR A 100 -5.77 -6.11 -25.86
N TYR A 101 -5.15 -6.70 -24.84
CA TYR A 101 -5.68 -6.77 -23.47
C TYR A 101 -5.08 -5.71 -22.54
N GLY A 102 -4.01 -5.02 -22.94
CA GLY A 102 -3.19 -4.22 -22.05
C GLY A 102 -2.32 -5.09 -21.14
N HIS A 103 -1.60 -4.46 -20.19
CA HIS A 103 -0.78 -5.15 -19.23
C HIS A 103 -0.79 -4.44 -17.87
N VAL A 104 -0.70 -5.21 -16.78
CA VAL A 104 -0.52 -4.70 -15.42
C VAL A 104 0.61 -5.44 -14.71
N ALA A 105 1.33 -4.70 -13.88
CA ALA A 105 2.41 -5.19 -13.04
C ALA A 105 2.38 -4.47 -11.69
N VAL A 106 3.10 -4.97 -10.69
CA VAL A 106 3.22 -4.30 -9.40
C VAL A 106 4.61 -3.71 -9.23
N VAL A 107 4.68 -2.44 -8.83
CA VAL A 107 5.95 -1.75 -8.55
C VAL A 107 6.48 -2.24 -7.20
N GLU A 108 7.52 -3.05 -7.23
CA GLU A 108 8.14 -3.60 -6.01
C GLU A 108 9.13 -2.62 -5.39
N ARG A 109 9.79 -1.82 -6.21
CA ARG A 109 10.78 -0.82 -5.76
C ARG A 109 10.84 0.37 -6.71
N VAL A 110 11.07 1.54 -6.14
CA VAL A 110 11.47 2.76 -6.85
C VAL A 110 12.89 3.07 -6.41
N TYR A 111 13.82 3.15 -7.35
CA TYR A 111 15.23 3.45 -7.09
C TYR A 111 15.49 4.98 -7.06
N LYS A 112 16.58 5.39 -6.43
CA LYS A 112 17.00 6.81 -6.42
C LYS A 112 17.21 7.38 -7.83
N SER A 113 17.64 6.53 -8.78
CA SER A 113 17.77 6.87 -10.21
C SER A 113 16.43 7.24 -10.87
N GLY A 114 15.30 6.89 -10.26
CA GLY A 114 13.96 6.99 -10.83
C GLY A 114 13.54 5.77 -11.66
N SER A 115 14.43 4.77 -11.86
CA SER A 115 14.03 3.47 -12.41
C SER A 115 13.17 2.71 -11.39
N ILE A 116 12.42 1.72 -11.85
CA ILE A 116 11.57 0.90 -11.00
C ILE A 116 11.81 -0.59 -11.24
N LYS A 117 11.66 -1.39 -10.19
CA LYS A 117 11.52 -2.85 -10.30
C LYS A 117 10.06 -3.20 -10.22
N ILE A 118 9.59 -4.00 -11.16
CA ILE A 118 8.22 -4.51 -11.19
C ILE A 118 8.20 -6.04 -11.07
N SER A 119 7.08 -6.56 -10.59
CA SER A 119 6.73 -7.98 -10.65
C SER A 119 5.47 -8.16 -11.49
N GLU A 120 5.44 -9.21 -12.28
CA GLU A 120 4.38 -9.44 -13.26
C GLU A 120 4.18 -10.92 -13.57
N TYR A 121 3.11 -11.23 -14.27
CA TYR A 121 2.86 -12.53 -14.87
C TYR A 121 2.52 -12.39 -16.33
N ASN A 122 2.83 -13.43 -17.10
CA ASN A 122 2.46 -13.57 -18.51
C ASN A 122 2.88 -12.37 -19.39
N TYR A 123 4.15 -11.96 -19.28
CA TYR A 123 4.77 -10.98 -20.15
C TYR A 123 6.00 -11.57 -20.85
N ASN A 124 7.17 -11.53 -20.22
CA ASN A 124 8.37 -12.17 -20.78
C ASN A 124 8.42 -13.68 -20.51
N VAL A 125 7.69 -14.15 -19.51
CA VAL A 125 7.54 -15.56 -19.17
C VAL A 125 6.09 -15.96 -19.45
N PRO A 126 5.81 -16.72 -20.51
CA PRO A 126 4.44 -17.13 -20.84
C PRO A 126 3.77 -17.84 -19.64
N LEU A 127 2.62 -17.33 -19.21
CA LEU A 127 1.85 -17.82 -18.06
C LEU A 127 2.65 -17.96 -16.76
N GLY A 128 3.82 -17.31 -16.68
CA GLY A 128 4.76 -17.40 -15.57
C GLY A 128 5.06 -16.08 -14.90
N TYR A 129 5.68 -16.18 -13.73
CA TYR A 129 6.15 -15.04 -12.96
C TYR A 129 7.44 -14.48 -13.54
N GLY A 130 7.53 -13.15 -13.56
CA GLY A 130 8.74 -12.44 -13.94
C GLY A 130 8.93 -11.15 -13.16
N THR A 131 10.14 -10.59 -13.27
CA THR A 131 10.46 -9.25 -12.80
C THR A 131 11.24 -8.51 -13.88
N ARG A 132 11.05 -7.19 -13.94
CA ARG A 132 11.82 -6.33 -14.85
C ARG A 132 12.25 -5.05 -14.16
N ILE A 133 13.35 -4.48 -14.64
CA ILE A 133 13.72 -3.09 -14.35
C ILE A 133 13.25 -2.22 -15.50
N ILE A 134 12.45 -1.22 -15.17
CA ILE A 134 11.97 -0.21 -16.11
C ILE A 134 12.76 1.07 -15.88
N SER A 135 13.35 1.63 -16.93
CA SER A 135 14.10 2.88 -16.85
C SER A 135 13.22 4.04 -16.41
N LYS A 136 13.80 5.10 -15.84
CA LYS A 136 13.09 6.33 -15.49
C LYS A 136 12.35 6.93 -16.69
N SER A 137 12.99 6.94 -17.87
CA SER A 137 12.40 7.48 -19.11
C SER A 137 11.16 6.70 -19.54
N SER A 138 11.18 5.37 -19.41
CA SER A 138 10.04 4.51 -19.74
C SER A 138 8.96 4.54 -18.66
N ALA A 139 9.33 4.59 -17.38
CA ALA A 139 8.39 4.54 -16.26
C ALA A 139 7.35 5.68 -16.28
N ARG A 140 7.73 6.85 -16.77
CA ARG A 140 6.84 8.03 -16.89
C ARG A 140 5.72 7.87 -17.92
N HIS A 141 5.79 6.87 -18.80
CA HIS A 141 4.80 6.65 -19.86
C HIS A 141 3.69 5.68 -19.45
N TYR A 142 3.79 5.10 -18.25
CA TYR A 142 2.78 4.22 -17.71
C TYR A 142 1.77 4.96 -16.83
N ASN A 143 0.61 4.35 -16.69
CA ASN A 143 -0.38 4.74 -15.70
C ASN A 143 -0.11 3.99 -14.38
N TYR A 144 -0.46 4.61 -13.25
CA TYR A 144 -0.30 3.99 -11.92
C TYR A 144 -1.58 4.11 -11.11
N ILE A 145 -1.91 3.02 -10.39
CA ILE A 145 -3.01 2.94 -9.41
C ILE A 145 -2.35 2.76 -8.04
N TYR A 146 -2.63 3.65 -7.10
CA TYR A 146 -1.95 3.72 -5.80
C TYR A 146 -2.65 2.96 -4.67
#